data_7a22b1bc3f27d17a9a78f72c0dc5ff71
#
_entry.id   7a22b1bc3f27d17a9a78f72c0dc5ff71
#
_cell.length_a   1.000
_cell.length_b   1.000
_cell.length_c   1.000
_cell.angle_alpha   90.00
_cell.angle_beta   90.00
_cell.angle_gamma   90.00
#
_symmetry.space_group_name_H-M   'P 1'
#
loop_
_entity.id
_entity.type
_entity.pdbx_description
1 polymer ?
#
loop_
_entity_poly.entity_id
_entity_poly.type
_entity_poly.pdbx_seq_one_letter_code
_entity_poly.pdbx_strand_id
1 'polypeptide(L)'
;MTAKAGLPTVVREVTPEVAERSRAGIQKSLDRALERGKLDEAAHEAALGNLSFTTEIGDLGDCDLVVEAVVESFELKAEVFRALDEVVATPDAVLATNTSSIPIIDIAMATGRPERVIGMHFFNPAPVMKLVEVIPSVRTDPAVTDLIAAFATDVLDKVVVAAKDRAGFVVNMLLVPYLNAAMRMYAAGHATAADIDNGMKLGAAHPMGPLELSDMIGLDTMMLVAETLFAEYGDAFYHPPPLLRRMVAAGHLGRKTGRGFYDYG
;
A
#
# COMPACT_ATOMS: atom_id res chain seq x y z
N MET A 1 -8.56 0.19 -10.45
CA MET A 1 -9.29 -1.07 -10.19
C MET A 1 -10.79 -0.82 -10.28
N THR A 2 -11.34 0.07 -9.49
CA THR A 2 -12.77 0.47 -9.49
C THR A 2 -13.30 0.85 -10.87
N ALA A 3 -12.60 1.72 -11.61
CA ALA A 3 -12.95 2.10 -12.98
C ALA A 3 -13.01 0.91 -13.96
N LYS A 4 -12.13 -0.09 -13.81
CA LYS A 4 -12.17 -1.36 -14.57
C LYS A 4 -13.36 -2.23 -14.19
N ALA A 5 -13.84 -2.12 -12.97
CA ALA A 5 -15.02 -2.82 -12.49
C ALA A 5 -16.34 -2.10 -12.90
N GLY A 6 -16.24 -1.04 -13.71
CA GLY A 6 -17.40 -0.30 -14.21
C GLY A 6 -17.90 0.80 -13.25
N LEU A 7 -17.18 1.13 -12.20
CA LEU A 7 -17.59 2.12 -11.22
C LEU A 7 -17.04 3.50 -11.55
N PRO A 8 -17.86 4.58 -11.47
CA PRO A 8 -17.36 5.95 -11.50
C PRO A 8 -16.29 6.15 -10.44
N THR A 9 -15.15 6.68 -10.84
CA THR A 9 -13.98 6.78 -9.97
C THR A 9 -13.37 8.16 -10.08
N VAL A 10 -13.36 8.90 -8.98
CA VAL A 10 -12.71 10.21 -8.87
C VAL A 10 -11.33 10.01 -8.24
N VAL A 11 -10.31 10.55 -8.90
CA VAL A 11 -8.93 10.59 -8.38
C VAL A 11 -8.62 12.02 -7.97
N ARG A 12 -8.44 12.24 -6.68
CA ARG A 12 -8.07 13.55 -6.15
C ARG A 12 -6.58 13.60 -5.88
N GLU A 13 -5.92 14.61 -6.40
CA GLU A 13 -4.50 14.88 -6.20
C GLU A 13 -4.28 16.28 -5.64
N VAL A 14 -3.08 16.53 -5.10
CA VAL A 14 -2.78 17.80 -4.40
C VAL A 14 -2.57 18.97 -5.35
N THR A 15 -2.11 18.72 -6.59
CA THR A 15 -1.93 19.76 -7.62
C THR A 15 -2.33 19.24 -9.01
N PRO A 16 -2.65 20.15 -9.96
CA PRO A 16 -2.96 19.76 -11.34
C PRO A 16 -1.83 18.96 -12.01
N GLU A 17 -0.56 19.27 -11.74
CA GLU A 17 0.59 18.57 -12.32
C GLU A 17 0.69 17.14 -11.80
N VAL A 18 0.34 16.91 -10.53
CA VAL A 18 0.30 15.56 -9.94
C VAL A 18 -0.89 14.80 -10.53
N ALA A 19 -2.05 15.43 -10.67
CA ALA A 19 -3.24 14.83 -11.28
C ALA A 19 -2.97 14.37 -12.72
N GLU A 20 -2.27 15.18 -13.52
CA GLU A 20 -1.90 14.80 -14.88
C GLU A 20 -0.90 13.62 -14.92
N ARG A 21 0.09 13.61 -14.04
CA ARG A 21 1.00 12.46 -13.90
C ARG A 21 0.27 11.18 -13.49
N SER A 22 -0.67 11.28 -12.56
CA SER A 22 -1.50 10.15 -12.12
C SER A 22 -2.38 9.65 -13.25
N ARG A 23 -3.00 10.56 -14.02
CA ARG A 23 -3.77 10.24 -15.24
C ARG A 23 -2.91 9.45 -16.24
N ALA A 24 -1.75 9.99 -16.60
CA ALA A 24 -0.84 9.34 -17.54
C ALA A 24 -0.36 7.97 -17.03
N GLY A 25 -0.09 7.84 -15.75
CA GLY A 25 0.30 6.58 -15.10
C GLY A 25 -0.80 5.52 -15.14
N ILE A 26 -2.04 5.91 -14.84
CA ILE A 26 -3.21 5.01 -14.89
C ILE A 26 -3.49 4.59 -16.33
N GLN A 27 -3.49 5.54 -17.27
CA GLN A 27 -3.66 5.23 -18.69
C GLN A 27 -2.62 4.22 -19.18
N LYS A 28 -1.34 4.49 -18.93
CA LYS A 28 -0.26 3.55 -19.29
C LYS A 28 -0.44 2.15 -18.66
N SER A 29 -1.02 2.07 -17.48
CA SER A 29 -1.33 0.78 -16.83
C SER A 29 -2.46 0.04 -17.55
N LEU A 30 -3.50 0.77 -17.98
CA LEU A 30 -4.62 0.23 -18.76
C LEU A 30 -4.17 -0.21 -20.17
N ASP A 31 -3.35 0.61 -20.85
CA ASP A 31 -2.77 0.30 -22.16
C ASP A 31 -1.96 -1.01 -22.11
N ARG A 32 -1.11 -1.17 -21.09
CA ARG A 32 -0.37 -2.42 -20.88
C ARG A 32 -1.27 -3.63 -20.61
N ALA A 33 -2.43 -3.42 -19.95
CA ALA A 33 -3.38 -4.49 -19.71
C ALA A 33 -4.07 -4.91 -21.02
N LEU A 34 -4.40 -3.96 -21.90
CA LEU A 34 -4.91 -4.19 -23.26
C LEU A 34 -3.88 -4.94 -24.12
N GLU A 35 -2.64 -4.43 -24.20
CA GLU A 35 -1.53 -5.06 -24.95
C GLU A 35 -1.27 -6.51 -24.54
N ARG A 36 -1.48 -6.84 -23.25
CA ARG A 36 -1.31 -8.20 -22.69
C ARG A 36 -2.57 -9.07 -22.77
N GLY A 37 -3.62 -8.59 -23.44
CA GLY A 37 -4.90 -9.30 -23.54
C GLY A 37 -5.63 -9.52 -22.22
N LYS A 38 -5.34 -8.68 -21.20
CA LYS A 38 -6.04 -8.69 -19.90
C LYS A 38 -7.27 -7.80 -19.87
N LEU A 39 -7.43 -6.95 -20.89
CA LEU A 39 -8.59 -6.13 -21.21
C LEU A 39 -8.81 -6.22 -22.71
N ASP A 40 -10.05 -6.16 -23.16
CA ASP A 40 -10.39 -5.86 -24.53
C ASP A 40 -10.53 -4.34 -24.74
N GLU A 41 -10.69 -3.89 -25.99
CA GLU A 41 -10.81 -2.48 -26.33
C GLU A 41 -12.01 -1.81 -25.67
N ALA A 42 -13.16 -2.48 -25.62
CA ALA A 42 -14.37 -1.94 -25.02
C ALA A 42 -14.23 -1.74 -23.51
N ALA A 43 -13.62 -2.72 -22.80
CA ALA A 43 -13.35 -2.61 -21.37
C ALA A 43 -12.28 -1.55 -21.06
N HIS A 44 -11.29 -1.37 -21.97
CA HIS A 44 -10.28 -0.32 -21.84
C HIS A 44 -10.91 1.08 -21.96
N GLU A 45 -11.71 1.32 -23.00
CA GLU A 45 -12.43 2.60 -23.20
C GLU A 45 -13.40 2.89 -22.03
N ALA A 46 -14.17 1.89 -21.60
CA ALA A 46 -15.08 2.03 -20.47
C ALA A 46 -14.33 2.38 -19.18
N ALA A 47 -13.18 1.74 -18.91
CA ALA A 47 -12.38 2.03 -17.73
C ALA A 47 -11.83 3.47 -17.75
N LEU A 48 -11.42 3.99 -18.92
CA LEU A 48 -11.00 5.38 -19.06
C LEU A 48 -12.18 6.34 -18.89
N GLY A 49 -13.35 6.01 -19.42
CA GLY A 49 -14.58 6.80 -19.31
C GLY A 49 -15.10 6.90 -17.84
N ASN A 50 -14.78 5.92 -17.00
CA ASN A 50 -15.15 5.91 -15.58
C ASN A 50 -14.19 6.71 -14.70
N LEU A 51 -13.12 7.32 -15.24
CA LEU A 51 -12.12 8.07 -14.47
C LEU A 51 -12.33 9.58 -14.61
N SER A 52 -12.38 10.25 -13.49
CA SER A 52 -12.27 11.71 -13.39
C SER A 52 -11.13 12.09 -12.45
N PHE A 53 -10.59 13.31 -12.62
CA PHE A 53 -9.45 13.80 -11.83
C PHE A 53 -9.77 15.20 -11.34
N THR A 54 -9.43 15.46 -10.09
CA THR A 54 -9.65 16.76 -9.43
C THR A 54 -8.54 17.10 -8.45
N THR A 55 -8.43 18.37 -8.09
CA THR A 55 -7.65 18.85 -6.94
C THR A 55 -8.52 19.22 -5.75
N GLU A 56 -9.83 19.35 -5.98
CA GLU A 56 -10.78 19.80 -4.99
C GLU A 56 -11.32 18.64 -4.16
N ILE A 57 -11.19 18.73 -2.84
CA ILE A 57 -11.67 17.68 -1.95
C ILE A 57 -13.21 17.59 -1.93
N GLY A 58 -13.87 18.72 -2.17
CA GLY A 58 -15.34 18.77 -2.25
C GLY A 58 -15.96 17.90 -3.35
N ASP A 59 -15.20 17.60 -4.42
CA ASP A 59 -15.65 16.72 -5.50
C ASP A 59 -15.79 15.25 -5.07
N LEU A 60 -15.35 14.92 -3.84
CA LEU A 60 -15.54 13.60 -3.23
C LEU A 60 -16.84 13.51 -2.41
N GLY A 61 -17.63 14.57 -2.37
CA GLY A 61 -18.81 14.69 -1.52
C GLY A 61 -19.86 13.60 -1.68
N ASP A 62 -20.07 13.12 -2.90
CA ASP A 62 -21.06 12.10 -3.25
C ASP A 62 -20.50 10.67 -3.33
N CYS A 63 -19.24 10.46 -2.87
CA CYS A 63 -18.63 9.13 -2.88
C CYS A 63 -19.19 8.22 -1.78
N ASP A 64 -19.50 6.97 -2.13
CA ASP A 64 -19.89 5.92 -1.17
C ASP A 64 -18.67 5.30 -0.47
N LEU A 65 -17.50 5.32 -1.14
CA LEU A 65 -16.22 4.83 -0.62
C LEU A 65 -15.10 5.76 -1.04
N VAL A 66 -14.33 6.25 -0.07
CA VAL A 66 -13.10 6.99 -0.32
C VAL A 66 -11.93 6.19 0.23
N VAL A 67 -10.90 5.94 -0.60
CA VAL A 67 -9.67 5.27 -0.19
C VAL A 67 -8.52 6.27 -0.21
N GLU A 68 -8.03 6.62 0.96
CA GLU A 68 -6.89 7.52 1.14
C GLU A 68 -5.58 6.75 0.95
N ALA A 69 -4.63 7.33 0.19
CA ALA A 69 -3.32 6.78 -0.08
C ALA A 69 -2.23 7.87 -0.15
N VAL A 70 -2.32 8.89 0.70
CA VAL A 70 -1.28 9.94 0.82
C VAL A 70 -0.03 9.39 1.52
N VAL A 71 1.01 10.21 1.61
CA VAL A 71 2.26 9.81 2.26
C VAL A 71 2.02 9.34 3.70
N GLU A 72 2.88 8.41 4.17
CA GLU A 72 2.73 7.74 5.46
C GLU A 72 3.13 8.70 6.61
N SER A 73 2.22 9.60 6.97
CA SER A 73 2.28 10.52 8.12
C SER A 73 0.91 10.59 8.77
N PHE A 74 0.87 10.37 10.08
CA PHE A 74 -0.37 10.45 10.85
C PHE A 74 -1.03 11.84 10.73
N GLU A 75 -0.25 12.90 10.84
CA GLU A 75 -0.75 14.28 10.79
C GLU A 75 -1.46 14.57 9.46
N LEU A 76 -0.83 14.18 8.34
CA LEU A 76 -1.41 14.39 7.01
C LEU A 76 -2.64 13.52 6.79
N LYS A 77 -2.61 12.25 7.21
CA LYS A 77 -3.78 11.37 7.08
C LYS A 77 -4.94 11.87 7.95
N ALA A 78 -4.67 12.28 9.19
CA ALA A 78 -5.69 12.84 10.07
C ALA A 78 -6.29 14.16 9.52
N GLU A 79 -5.47 15.01 8.88
CA GLU A 79 -5.96 16.22 8.19
C GLU A 79 -6.89 15.86 7.03
N VAL A 80 -6.48 14.92 6.18
CA VAL A 80 -7.28 14.45 5.05
C VAL A 80 -8.60 13.83 5.54
N PHE A 81 -8.56 12.99 6.59
CA PHE A 81 -9.76 12.36 7.13
C PHE A 81 -10.74 13.36 7.75
N ARG A 82 -10.26 14.40 8.45
CA ARG A 82 -11.13 15.50 8.92
C ARG A 82 -11.81 16.21 7.75
N ALA A 83 -11.04 16.54 6.72
CA ALA A 83 -11.59 17.21 5.54
C ALA A 83 -12.58 16.32 4.78
N LEU A 84 -12.34 15.01 4.68
CA LEU A 84 -13.29 14.05 4.08
C LEU A 84 -14.56 13.94 4.93
N ASP A 85 -14.45 13.92 6.24
CA ASP A 85 -15.59 13.85 7.15
C ASP A 85 -16.54 15.06 7.00
N GLU A 86 -15.96 16.24 6.70
CA GLU A 86 -16.73 17.48 6.46
C GLU A 86 -17.43 17.48 5.09
N VAL A 87 -16.80 16.93 4.03
CA VAL A 87 -17.32 17.05 2.66
C VAL A 87 -18.15 15.86 2.20
N VAL A 88 -17.86 14.65 2.68
CA VAL A 88 -18.60 13.44 2.28
C VAL A 88 -19.97 13.43 2.94
N ALA A 89 -20.98 13.77 2.13
CA ALA A 89 -22.34 13.99 2.60
C ALA A 89 -23.11 12.67 2.86
N THR A 90 -22.72 11.58 2.21
CA THR A 90 -23.39 10.27 2.34
C THR A 90 -23.16 9.71 3.75
N PRO A 91 -24.23 9.53 4.56
CA PRO A 91 -24.08 9.08 5.96
C PRO A 91 -23.46 7.68 6.07
N ASP A 92 -23.73 6.83 5.08
CA ASP A 92 -23.26 5.45 5.03
C ASP A 92 -21.92 5.28 4.29
N ALA A 93 -21.32 6.36 3.81
CA ALA A 93 -20.04 6.32 3.14
C ALA A 93 -18.94 5.75 4.04
N VAL A 94 -18.05 4.96 3.45
CA VAL A 94 -16.90 4.40 4.14
C VAL A 94 -15.65 5.19 3.78
N LEU A 95 -14.89 5.56 4.80
CA LEU A 95 -13.58 6.19 4.66
C LEU A 95 -12.50 5.12 4.93
N ALA A 96 -11.77 4.72 3.92
CA ALA A 96 -10.72 3.72 4.02
C ALA A 96 -9.34 4.37 3.93
N THR A 97 -8.36 3.82 4.66
CA THR A 97 -6.95 4.22 4.57
C THR A 97 -6.10 3.08 4.04
N ASN A 98 -5.15 3.39 3.16
CA ASN A 98 -4.15 2.44 2.65
C ASN A 98 -2.83 2.50 3.46
N THR A 99 -2.90 2.93 4.73
CA THR A 99 -1.71 2.92 5.60
C THR A 99 -1.12 1.52 5.71
N SER A 100 0.20 1.44 5.88
CA SER A 100 0.92 0.18 6.12
C SER A 100 1.26 -0.05 7.60
N SER A 101 1.16 1.00 8.43
CA SER A 101 1.74 0.93 9.76
C SER A 101 1.05 1.82 10.81
N ILE A 102 0.32 2.86 10.40
CA ILE A 102 -0.38 3.76 11.32
C ILE A 102 -1.63 3.04 11.85
N PRO A 103 -1.90 3.05 13.18
CA PRO A 103 -3.10 2.45 13.74
C PRO A 103 -4.38 3.05 13.11
N ILE A 104 -5.26 2.17 12.67
CA ILE A 104 -6.53 2.60 12.05
C ILE A 104 -7.38 3.40 13.04
N ILE A 105 -7.33 3.00 14.33
CA ILE A 105 -8.08 3.70 15.38
C ILE A 105 -7.67 5.17 15.50
N ASP A 106 -6.38 5.48 15.38
CA ASP A 106 -5.91 6.87 15.51
C ASP A 106 -6.45 7.75 14.38
N ILE A 107 -6.46 7.20 13.14
CA ILE A 107 -7.04 7.87 11.97
C ILE A 107 -8.56 8.00 12.13
N ALA A 108 -9.24 6.93 12.58
CA ALA A 108 -10.68 6.92 12.78
C ALA A 108 -11.15 7.99 13.78
N MET A 109 -10.40 8.18 14.86
CA MET A 109 -10.71 9.17 15.88
C MET A 109 -10.48 10.61 15.44
N ALA A 110 -9.90 10.83 14.27
CA ALA A 110 -9.84 12.16 13.65
C ALA A 110 -11.16 12.58 12.98
N THR A 111 -12.15 11.66 12.86
CA THR A 111 -13.48 11.89 12.25
C THR A 111 -14.60 11.82 13.25
N GLY A 112 -15.77 12.36 12.88
CA GLY A 112 -17.02 12.23 13.64
C GLY A 112 -17.74 10.88 13.41
N ARG A 113 -17.24 10.03 12.47
CA ARG A 113 -17.83 8.73 12.09
C ARG A 113 -16.81 7.57 12.19
N PRO A 114 -16.15 7.37 13.35
CA PRO A 114 -15.07 6.35 13.48
C PRO A 114 -15.56 4.93 13.18
N GLU A 115 -16.86 4.64 13.30
CA GLU A 115 -17.47 3.36 12.95
C GLU A 115 -17.50 3.10 11.42
N ARG A 116 -17.35 4.16 10.61
CA ARG A 116 -17.28 4.09 9.14
C ARG A 116 -15.86 4.15 8.60
N VAL A 117 -14.84 4.09 9.46
CA VAL A 117 -13.42 4.11 9.07
C VAL A 117 -12.82 2.72 9.16
N ILE A 118 -12.04 2.34 8.13
CA ILE A 118 -11.44 1.02 8.00
C ILE A 118 -10.09 1.09 7.26
N GLY A 119 -9.19 0.15 7.53
CA GLY A 119 -7.98 -0.05 6.73
C GLY A 119 -8.25 -0.94 5.52
N MET A 120 -7.77 -0.52 4.34
CA MET A 120 -7.70 -1.32 3.11
C MET A 120 -6.27 -1.28 2.59
N HIS A 121 -5.41 -2.17 3.06
CA HIS A 121 -4.00 -2.18 2.72
C HIS A 121 -3.74 -2.98 1.45
N PHE A 122 -3.41 -2.27 0.38
CA PHE A 122 -3.05 -2.84 -0.92
C PHE A 122 -1.55 -3.00 -1.07
N PHE A 123 -1.14 -4.03 -1.81
CA PHE A 123 0.27 -4.29 -2.13
C PHE A 123 0.60 -3.80 -3.54
N ASN A 124 1.73 -3.12 -3.67
CA ASN A 124 2.17 -2.57 -4.95
C ASN A 124 2.79 -3.64 -5.87
N PRO A 125 2.45 -3.61 -7.17
CA PRO A 125 1.47 -2.74 -7.84
C PRO A 125 0.02 -3.19 -7.56
N ALA A 126 -0.80 -2.30 -6.98
CA ALA A 126 -2.16 -2.63 -6.55
C ALA A 126 -3.04 -3.30 -7.65
N PRO A 127 -2.97 -2.93 -8.94
CA PRO A 127 -3.74 -3.60 -9.98
C PRO A 127 -3.29 -5.04 -10.29
N VAL A 128 -2.08 -5.44 -9.84
CA VAL A 128 -1.45 -6.73 -10.16
C VAL A 128 -1.53 -7.69 -8.97
N MET A 129 -1.24 -7.18 -7.78
CA MET A 129 -1.24 -8.00 -6.56
C MET A 129 -2.66 -8.39 -6.19
N LYS A 130 -2.88 -9.69 -5.94
CA LYS A 130 -4.20 -10.24 -5.63
C LYS A 130 -4.66 -9.95 -4.20
N LEU A 131 -3.72 -9.71 -3.29
CA LEU A 131 -4.00 -9.55 -1.87
C LEU A 131 -4.45 -8.12 -1.53
N VAL A 132 -5.41 -8.02 -0.63
CA VAL A 132 -5.72 -6.84 0.16
C VAL A 132 -5.92 -7.27 1.62
N GLU A 133 -5.31 -6.56 2.54
CA GLU A 133 -5.61 -6.72 3.96
C GLU A 133 -6.75 -5.77 4.31
N VAL A 134 -7.76 -6.29 5.03
CA VAL A 134 -8.90 -5.52 5.56
C VAL A 134 -8.75 -5.45 7.07
N ILE A 135 -8.65 -4.23 7.59
CA ILE A 135 -8.25 -3.97 8.97
C ILE A 135 -9.30 -3.10 9.66
N PRO A 136 -10.27 -3.69 10.37
CA PRO A 136 -11.17 -2.93 11.23
C PRO A 136 -10.43 -2.46 12.50
N SER A 137 -10.69 -1.22 12.90
CA SER A 137 -10.34 -0.74 14.24
C SER A 137 -11.32 -1.28 15.31
N VAL A 138 -11.07 -1.00 16.57
CA VAL A 138 -12.01 -1.33 17.66
C VAL A 138 -13.32 -0.53 17.59
N ARG A 139 -13.38 0.51 16.78
CA ARG A 139 -14.57 1.34 16.56
C ARG A 139 -15.30 1.03 15.26
N THR A 140 -14.67 0.36 14.31
CA THR A 140 -15.26 0.03 13.00
C THR A 140 -16.48 -0.89 13.19
N ASP A 141 -17.60 -0.51 12.58
CA ASP A 141 -18.82 -1.34 12.56
C ASP A 141 -18.52 -2.67 11.84
N PRO A 142 -18.90 -3.83 12.41
CA PRO A 142 -18.78 -5.12 11.73
C PRO A 142 -19.42 -5.15 10.33
N ALA A 143 -20.56 -4.45 10.13
CA ALA A 143 -21.21 -4.36 8.83
C ALA A 143 -20.33 -3.64 7.78
N VAL A 144 -19.53 -2.65 8.20
CA VAL A 144 -18.53 -1.99 7.32
C VAL A 144 -17.42 -2.97 6.93
N THR A 145 -16.99 -3.78 7.87
CA THR A 145 -15.95 -4.81 7.60
C THR A 145 -16.46 -5.81 6.57
N ASP A 146 -17.67 -6.31 6.73
CA ASP A 146 -18.28 -7.27 5.80
C ASP A 146 -18.51 -6.63 4.42
N LEU A 147 -18.99 -5.39 4.37
CA LEU A 147 -19.19 -4.63 3.13
C LEU A 147 -17.87 -4.47 2.36
N ILE A 148 -16.81 -4.04 3.03
CA ILE A 148 -15.50 -3.81 2.40
C ILE A 148 -14.83 -5.11 1.98
N ALA A 149 -14.97 -6.18 2.76
CA ALA A 149 -14.49 -7.50 2.37
C ALA A 149 -15.21 -8.02 1.11
N ALA A 150 -16.53 -7.90 1.04
CA ALA A 150 -17.33 -8.25 -0.14
C ALA A 150 -16.96 -7.39 -1.35
N PHE A 151 -16.84 -6.06 -1.18
CA PHE A 151 -16.39 -5.15 -2.23
C PHE A 151 -15.01 -5.54 -2.79
N ALA A 152 -14.06 -5.84 -1.91
CA ALA A 152 -12.71 -6.25 -2.33
C ALA A 152 -12.72 -7.57 -3.10
N THR A 153 -13.55 -8.53 -2.70
CA THR A 153 -13.63 -9.86 -3.31
C THR A 153 -14.43 -9.82 -4.61
N ASP A 154 -15.66 -9.30 -4.54
CA ASP A 154 -16.65 -9.47 -5.62
C ASP A 154 -16.47 -8.43 -6.73
N VAL A 155 -16.01 -7.21 -6.36
CA VAL A 155 -15.85 -6.09 -7.30
C VAL A 155 -14.41 -5.92 -7.76
N LEU A 156 -13.43 -6.01 -6.85
CA LEU A 156 -12.02 -5.78 -7.17
C LEU A 156 -11.25 -7.05 -7.53
N ASP A 157 -11.85 -8.24 -7.44
CA ASP A 157 -11.22 -9.55 -7.68
C ASP A 157 -9.96 -9.74 -6.82
N LYS A 158 -10.06 -9.38 -5.53
CA LYS A 158 -8.98 -9.53 -4.55
C LYS A 158 -9.23 -10.72 -3.62
N VAL A 159 -8.14 -11.22 -3.07
CA VAL A 159 -8.18 -12.14 -1.93
C VAL A 159 -8.05 -11.31 -0.67
N VAL A 160 -9.04 -11.38 0.19
CA VAL A 160 -9.06 -10.65 1.45
C VAL A 160 -8.35 -11.43 2.54
N VAL A 161 -7.43 -10.78 3.24
CA VAL A 161 -6.89 -11.24 4.52
C VAL A 161 -7.40 -10.29 5.60
N ALA A 162 -8.16 -10.84 6.55
CA ALA A 162 -8.60 -10.10 7.72
C ALA A 162 -7.42 -9.94 8.69
N ALA A 163 -7.09 -8.71 9.02
CA ALA A 163 -6.02 -8.40 9.96
C ALA A 163 -6.56 -7.60 11.16
N LYS A 164 -5.88 -7.67 12.27
CA LYS A 164 -6.13 -6.80 13.41
C LYS A 164 -5.43 -5.46 13.21
N ASP A 165 -5.98 -4.41 13.83
CA ASP A 165 -5.39 -3.08 13.88
C ASP A 165 -4.12 -3.10 14.76
N ARG A 166 -3.04 -3.54 14.16
CA ARG A 166 -1.69 -3.64 14.72
C ARG A 166 -0.68 -3.28 13.65
N ALA A 167 0.36 -2.55 14.00
CA ALA A 167 1.38 -2.13 13.05
C ALA A 167 1.92 -3.31 12.22
N GLY A 168 1.97 -3.13 10.88
CA GLY A 168 2.45 -4.13 9.93
C GLY A 168 1.46 -5.25 9.60
N PHE A 169 0.27 -5.27 10.22
CA PHE A 169 -0.84 -6.18 9.99
C PHE A 169 -0.39 -7.66 9.95
N VAL A 170 -0.55 -8.38 8.83
CA VAL A 170 -0.11 -9.76 8.69
C VAL A 170 1.18 -9.86 7.89
N VAL A 171 1.21 -9.26 6.70
CA VAL A 171 2.34 -9.46 5.78
C VAL A 171 3.60 -8.78 6.27
N ASN A 172 3.56 -7.48 6.60
CA ASN A 172 4.76 -6.76 7.01
C ASN A 172 5.28 -7.23 8.37
N MET A 173 4.38 -7.69 9.27
CA MET A 173 4.77 -8.26 10.55
C MET A 173 5.64 -9.52 10.41
N LEU A 174 5.45 -10.30 9.34
CA LEU A 174 6.28 -11.47 9.02
C LEU A 174 7.45 -11.13 8.08
N LEU A 175 7.19 -10.26 7.11
CA LEU A 175 8.15 -9.95 6.07
C LEU A 175 9.35 -9.15 6.59
N VAL A 176 9.10 -8.12 7.41
CA VAL A 176 10.16 -7.21 7.89
C VAL A 176 11.23 -7.95 8.68
N PRO A 177 10.91 -8.76 9.72
CA PRO A 177 11.95 -9.51 10.42
C PRO A 177 12.68 -10.53 9.52
N TYR A 178 11.99 -11.13 8.56
CA TYR A 178 12.62 -12.01 7.57
C TYR A 178 13.65 -11.27 6.71
N LEU A 179 13.30 -10.11 6.15
CA LEU A 179 14.22 -9.30 5.35
C LEU A 179 15.35 -8.73 6.21
N ASN A 180 15.06 -8.27 7.43
CA ASN A 180 16.08 -7.83 8.38
C ASN A 180 17.09 -8.95 8.72
N ALA A 181 16.62 -10.20 8.87
CA ALA A 181 17.51 -11.34 9.13
C ALA A 181 18.46 -11.59 7.95
N ALA A 182 17.98 -11.51 6.70
CA ALA A 182 18.82 -11.62 5.50
C ALA A 182 19.85 -10.49 5.43
N MET A 183 19.46 -9.26 5.73
CA MET A 183 20.38 -8.12 5.77
C MET A 183 21.47 -8.27 6.83
N ARG A 184 21.12 -8.79 8.03
CA ARG A 184 22.09 -9.09 9.10
C ARG A 184 23.06 -10.18 8.69
N MET A 185 22.59 -11.24 8.03
CA MET A 185 23.40 -12.35 7.51
C MET A 185 24.43 -11.83 6.48
N TYR A 186 23.98 -10.99 5.55
CA TYR A 186 24.84 -10.34 4.58
C TYR A 186 25.88 -9.41 5.24
N ALA A 187 25.43 -8.56 6.16
CA ALA A 187 26.31 -7.62 6.90
C ALA A 187 27.38 -8.33 7.73
N ALA A 188 27.09 -9.53 8.25
CA ALA A 188 28.03 -10.37 8.98
C ALA A 188 29.03 -11.10 8.07
N GLY A 189 28.92 -10.98 6.75
CA GLY A 189 29.78 -11.70 5.79
C GLY A 189 29.56 -13.21 5.77
N HIS A 190 28.40 -13.69 6.25
CA HIS A 190 28.09 -15.11 6.32
C HIS A 190 27.92 -15.73 4.92
N ALA A 191 27.31 -14.99 3.99
CA ALA A 191 27.16 -15.38 2.59
C ALA A 191 27.06 -14.13 1.70
N THR A 192 27.25 -14.31 0.39
CA THR A 192 27.02 -13.22 -0.58
C THR A 192 25.54 -12.94 -0.75
N ALA A 193 25.17 -11.76 -1.29
CA ALA A 193 23.79 -11.45 -1.58
C ALA A 193 23.14 -12.48 -2.51
N ALA A 194 23.88 -12.92 -3.54
CA ALA A 194 23.41 -13.92 -4.49
C ALA A 194 23.18 -15.29 -3.83
N ASP A 195 24.04 -15.71 -2.91
CA ASP A 195 23.89 -17.00 -2.22
C ASP A 195 22.70 -16.99 -1.26
N ILE A 196 22.49 -15.89 -0.51
CA ILE A 196 21.33 -15.72 0.36
C ILE A 196 20.05 -15.80 -0.46
N ASP A 197 19.98 -15.04 -1.56
CA ASP A 197 18.80 -15.00 -2.42
C ASP A 197 18.53 -16.33 -3.11
N ASN A 198 19.58 -16.98 -3.64
CA ASN A 198 19.46 -18.30 -4.26
C ASN A 198 19.05 -19.39 -3.24
N GLY A 199 19.58 -19.31 -2.02
CA GLY A 199 19.19 -20.20 -0.93
C GLY A 199 17.69 -20.16 -0.70
N MET A 200 17.09 -18.96 -0.66
CA MET A 200 15.65 -18.81 -0.45
C MET A 200 14.83 -19.14 -1.70
N LYS A 201 15.30 -18.78 -2.89
CA LYS A 201 14.61 -19.11 -4.15
C LYS A 201 14.59 -20.63 -4.40
N LEU A 202 15.73 -21.29 -4.25
CA LEU A 202 15.86 -22.70 -4.63
C LEU A 202 15.62 -23.66 -3.46
N GLY A 203 15.94 -23.27 -2.23
CA GLY A 203 15.77 -24.09 -1.04
C GLY A 203 14.39 -23.95 -0.39
N ALA A 204 13.76 -22.80 -0.48
CA ALA A 204 12.45 -22.52 0.11
C ALA A 204 11.35 -22.18 -0.93
N ALA A 205 11.66 -22.29 -2.23
CA ALA A 205 10.74 -22.01 -3.35
C ALA A 205 10.15 -20.57 -3.33
N HIS A 206 10.87 -19.61 -2.80
CA HIS A 206 10.44 -18.22 -2.87
C HIS A 206 10.56 -17.68 -4.30
N PRO A 207 9.60 -16.89 -4.80
CA PRO A 207 9.63 -16.35 -6.17
C PRO A 207 10.79 -15.35 -6.36
N MET A 208 11.25 -14.73 -5.27
CA MET A 208 12.32 -13.74 -5.23
C MET A 208 13.11 -13.89 -3.94
N GLY A 209 14.43 -13.65 -3.99
CA GLY A 209 15.25 -13.67 -2.79
C GLY A 209 15.02 -12.44 -1.90
N PRO A 210 15.38 -12.53 -0.60
CA PRO A 210 15.07 -11.47 0.36
C PRO A 210 15.78 -10.15 0.08
N LEU A 211 17.01 -10.16 -0.40
CA LEU A 211 17.77 -8.94 -0.66
C LEU A 211 17.34 -8.29 -1.98
N GLU A 212 17.04 -9.10 -3.01
CA GLU A 212 16.42 -8.62 -4.25
C GLU A 212 15.02 -8.05 -3.99
N LEU A 213 14.23 -8.67 -3.12
CA LEU A 213 12.92 -8.17 -2.71
C LEU A 213 13.02 -6.84 -1.95
N SER A 214 14.01 -6.72 -1.07
CA SER A 214 14.28 -5.47 -0.34
C SER A 214 14.60 -4.32 -1.30
N ASP A 215 15.44 -4.57 -2.31
CA ASP A 215 15.76 -3.59 -3.36
C ASP A 215 14.54 -3.23 -4.22
N MET A 216 13.63 -4.17 -4.45
CA MET A 216 12.39 -3.94 -5.19
C MET A 216 11.39 -3.08 -4.39
N ILE A 217 11.25 -3.33 -3.09
CA ILE A 217 10.39 -2.55 -2.19
C ILE A 217 10.94 -1.12 -2.02
N GLY A 218 12.24 -1.01 -1.92
CA GLY A 218 12.97 0.21 -1.60
C GLY A 218 13.44 0.23 -0.15
N LEU A 219 14.74 0.44 0.04
CA LEU A 219 15.38 0.31 1.35
C LEU A 219 14.95 1.40 2.34
N ASP A 220 14.60 2.60 1.87
CA ASP A 220 13.99 3.66 2.69
C ASP A 220 12.59 3.27 3.19
N THR A 221 11.76 2.68 2.33
CA THR A 221 10.45 2.13 2.72
C THR A 221 10.61 1.02 3.76
N MET A 222 11.55 0.09 3.51
CA MET A 222 11.87 -0.97 4.47
C MET A 222 12.31 -0.42 5.82
N MET A 223 13.15 0.63 5.83
CA MET A 223 13.62 1.26 7.05
C MET A 223 12.45 1.88 7.83
N LEU A 224 11.58 2.64 7.14
CA LEU A 224 10.42 3.28 7.76
C LEU A 224 9.50 2.26 8.42
N VAL A 225 9.14 1.19 7.70
CA VAL A 225 8.26 0.15 8.25
C VAL A 225 8.91 -0.57 9.43
N ALA A 226 10.21 -0.89 9.34
CA ALA A 226 10.94 -1.54 10.43
C ALA A 226 11.02 -0.65 11.69
N GLU A 227 11.23 0.67 11.52
CA GLU A 227 11.24 1.62 12.64
C GLU A 227 9.85 1.74 13.29
N THR A 228 8.78 1.79 12.50
CA THR A 228 7.41 1.83 13.03
C THR A 228 7.08 0.55 13.81
N LEU A 229 7.40 -0.63 13.26
CA LEU A 229 7.20 -1.90 13.97
C LEU A 229 8.03 -1.98 15.26
N PHE A 230 9.26 -1.50 15.21
CA PHE A 230 10.12 -1.47 16.41
C PHE A 230 9.58 -0.50 17.47
N ALA A 231 9.06 0.65 17.06
CA ALA A 231 8.45 1.61 17.98
C ALA A 231 7.19 1.03 18.66
N GLU A 232 6.37 0.29 17.92
CA GLU A 232 5.15 -0.34 18.45
C GLU A 232 5.43 -1.51 19.39
N TYR A 233 6.35 -2.42 18.98
CA TYR A 233 6.52 -3.71 19.69
C TYR A 233 7.73 -3.73 20.63
N GLY A 234 8.72 -2.86 20.45
CA GLY A 234 9.97 -2.87 21.23
C GLY A 234 10.85 -4.10 21.01
N ASP A 235 10.50 -4.98 20.07
CA ASP A 235 11.21 -6.22 19.83
C ASP A 235 12.38 -6.02 18.84
N ALA A 236 13.55 -6.50 19.22
CA ALA A 236 14.79 -6.40 18.42
C ALA A 236 14.67 -7.03 17.03
N PHE A 237 13.71 -7.94 16.80
CA PHE A 237 13.43 -8.50 15.48
C PHE A 237 13.08 -7.43 14.45
N TYR A 238 12.34 -6.40 14.86
CA TYR A 238 11.90 -5.32 13.98
C TYR A 238 12.93 -4.23 13.82
N HIS A 239 13.92 -4.14 14.73
CA HIS A 239 14.92 -3.08 14.69
C HIS A 239 15.70 -3.12 13.36
N PRO A 240 15.72 -2.02 12.57
CA PRO A 240 16.42 -1.97 11.29
C PRO A 240 17.92 -2.20 11.49
N PRO A 241 18.52 -3.11 10.68
CA PRO A 241 19.95 -3.38 10.77
C PRO A 241 20.80 -2.12 10.51
N PRO A 242 21.97 -1.96 11.17
CA PRO A 242 22.85 -0.83 10.93
C PRO A 242 23.25 -0.66 9.45
N LEU A 243 23.39 -1.77 8.71
CA LEU A 243 23.67 -1.73 7.28
C LEU A 243 22.54 -1.02 6.50
N LEU A 244 21.27 -1.35 6.77
CA LEU A 244 20.14 -0.73 6.12
C LEU A 244 20.16 0.79 6.28
N ARG A 245 20.39 1.28 7.50
CA ARG A 245 20.50 2.72 7.79
C ARG A 245 21.64 3.37 6.98
N ARG A 246 22.79 2.70 6.86
CA ARG A 246 23.93 3.22 6.10
C ARG A 246 23.65 3.25 4.60
N MET A 247 22.99 2.23 4.06
CA MET A 247 22.61 2.18 2.65
C MET A 247 21.61 3.29 2.30
N VAL A 248 20.61 3.49 3.14
CA VAL A 248 19.63 4.59 2.97
C VAL A 248 20.33 5.95 3.03
N ALA A 249 21.21 6.17 4.01
CA ALA A 249 21.98 7.41 4.13
C ALA A 249 22.90 7.66 2.93
N ALA A 250 23.38 6.59 2.28
CA ALA A 250 24.21 6.67 1.07
C ALA A 250 23.38 6.87 -0.22
N GLY A 251 22.05 6.90 -0.14
CA GLY A 251 21.16 6.99 -1.32
C GLY A 251 21.05 5.69 -2.12
N HIS A 252 21.54 4.57 -1.57
CA HIS A 252 21.39 3.25 -2.17
C HIS A 252 20.01 2.70 -1.77
N LEU A 253 18.96 3.08 -2.52
CA LEU A 253 17.59 2.77 -2.16
C LEU A 253 17.00 1.57 -2.94
N GLY A 254 17.82 0.81 -3.63
CA GLY A 254 17.42 -0.32 -4.45
C GLY A 254 17.16 0.05 -5.91
N ARG A 255 16.24 -0.65 -6.56
CA ARG A 255 15.95 -0.49 -8.01
C ARG A 255 15.62 0.94 -8.41
N LYS A 256 14.92 1.69 -7.58
CA LYS A 256 14.50 3.08 -7.88
C LYS A 256 15.65 4.08 -8.02
N THR A 257 16.82 3.77 -7.45
CA THR A 257 18.03 4.59 -7.56
C THR A 257 19.14 3.89 -8.34
N GLY A 258 18.85 2.74 -8.99
CA GLY A 258 19.80 1.94 -9.73
C GLY A 258 20.78 1.16 -8.85
N ARG A 259 20.73 1.30 -7.52
CA ARG A 259 21.67 0.64 -6.60
C ARG A 259 21.05 0.34 -5.25
N GLY A 260 21.29 -0.89 -4.75
CA GLY A 260 20.91 -1.38 -3.44
C GLY A 260 21.89 -2.46 -3.00
N PHE A 261 21.39 -3.65 -2.62
CA PHE A 261 22.19 -4.85 -2.44
C PHE A 261 22.79 -5.33 -3.77
N TYR A 262 22.12 -4.99 -4.86
CA TYR A 262 22.57 -5.21 -6.23
C TYR A 262 22.78 -3.89 -6.96
N ASP A 263 23.49 -4.00 -8.10
CA ASP A 263 23.65 -2.92 -9.06
C ASP A 263 22.67 -3.17 -10.22
N TYR A 264 21.89 -2.18 -10.58
CA TYR A 264 20.86 -2.26 -11.62
C TYR A 264 21.19 -1.43 -12.87
N GLY A 265 22.41 -0.86 -12.93
CA GLY A 265 22.91 -0.12 -14.09
C GLY A 265 22.65 1.37 -14.05
#